data_8a0c94b1189bcdbe7cc1f7d967c39397
#
_entry.id   8a0c94b1189bcdbe7cc1f7d967c39397
#
_cell.length_a   1.000
_cell.length_b   1.000
_cell.length_c   1.000
_cell.angle_alpha   90.00
_cell.angle_beta   90.00
_cell.angle_gamma   90.00
#
_symmetry.space_group_name_H-M   'P 1'
#
loop_
_entity.id
_entity.type
_entity.pdbx_description
1 polymer ?
#
loop_
_entity_poly.entity_id
_entity_poly.type
_entity_poly.pdbx_seq_one_letter_code
_entity_poly.pdbx_strand_id
1 'polypeptide(L)'
;MGLTLLELLLVIVIIGLLLAMMMPATRQVREAARRAGCMNNIRNWGLGALHYEAANMKLPMGVGVKNEAGVLQANPVSGIVSLLPFVDQGYLYDEIANTSVINGTEYPAFEAALSDAGYTPWTQ
;
A
#
# COMPACT_ATOMS: atom_id res chain seq x y z
N MET A 1 -19.94 8.15 -57.61
CA MET A 1 -19.55 9.44 -57.00
C MET A 1 -18.16 9.24 -56.43
N GLY A 2 -17.14 9.92 -56.96
CA GLY A 2 -15.76 9.80 -56.47
C GLY A 2 -15.49 10.89 -55.42
N LEU A 3 -14.88 10.54 -54.30
CA LEU A 3 -14.38 11.48 -53.31
C LEU A 3 -13.30 12.37 -53.93
N THR A 4 -13.42 13.65 -53.75
CA THR A 4 -12.40 14.59 -54.22
C THR A 4 -11.21 14.57 -53.28
N LEU A 5 -10.00 14.80 -53.81
CA LEU A 5 -8.77 14.83 -53.01
C LEU A 5 -8.84 15.92 -51.90
N LEU A 6 -9.56 17.00 -52.18
CA LEU A 6 -9.81 18.11 -51.27
C LEU A 6 -10.69 17.69 -50.06
N GLU A 7 -11.73 16.86 -50.29
CA GLU A 7 -12.58 16.32 -49.20
C GLU A 7 -11.80 15.42 -48.29
N LEU A 8 -10.92 14.55 -48.83
CA LEU A 8 -10.07 13.69 -48.01
C LEU A 8 -9.08 14.54 -47.16
N LEU A 9 -8.48 15.54 -47.77
CA LEU A 9 -7.53 16.42 -47.09
C LEU A 9 -8.20 17.18 -45.95
N LEU A 10 -9.42 17.68 -46.16
CA LEU A 10 -10.18 18.38 -45.11
C LEU A 10 -10.45 17.46 -43.93
N VAL A 11 -10.83 16.21 -44.15
CA VAL A 11 -11.14 15.24 -43.08
C VAL A 11 -9.91 14.94 -42.24
N ILE A 12 -8.75 14.68 -42.87
CA ILE A 12 -7.53 14.37 -42.10
C ILE A 12 -7.04 15.56 -41.28
N VAL A 13 -7.25 16.80 -41.75
CA VAL A 13 -6.91 18.00 -40.98
C VAL A 13 -7.77 18.12 -39.72
N ILE A 14 -9.10 17.89 -39.85
CA ILE A 14 -10.02 17.96 -38.72
C ILE A 14 -9.69 16.86 -37.71
N ILE A 15 -9.44 15.62 -38.14
CA ILE A 15 -9.05 14.52 -37.25
C ILE A 15 -7.73 14.83 -36.53
N GLY A 16 -6.74 15.36 -37.26
CA GLY A 16 -5.45 15.78 -36.68
C GLY A 16 -5.60 16.83 -35.59
N LEU A 17 -6.46 17.82 -35.82
CA LEU A 17 -6.73 18.89 -34.85
C LEU A 17 -7.42 18.35 -33.57
N LEU A 18 -8.39 17.42 -33.72
CA LEU A 18 -9.05 16.78 -32.58
C LEU A 18 -8.08 15.91 -31.78
N LEU A 19 -7.23 15.13 -32.43
CA LEU A 19 -6.21 14.30 -31.77
C LEU A 19 -5.16 15.15 -31.04
N ALA A 20 -4.77 16.30 -31.60
CA ALA A 20 -3.83 17.21 -30.97
C ALA A 20 -4.35 17.76 -29.63
N MET A 21 -5.66 17.98 -29.50
CA MET A 21 -6.27 18.44 -28.24
C MET A 21 -6.41 17.32 -27.20
N MET A 22 -6.49 16.07 -27.60
CA MET A 22 -6.61 14.94 -26.67
C MET A 22 -5.30 14.62 -25.92
N MET A 23 -4.15 14.91 -26.49
CA MET A 23 -2.85 14.54 -25.92
C MET A 23 -2.57 15.22 -24.57
N PRO A 24 -2.80 16.52 -24.34
CA PRO A 24 -2.60 17.14 -23.04
C PRO A 24 -3.61 16.67 -21.99
N ALA A 25 -4.86 16.38 -22.40
CA ALA A 25 -5.92 15.97 -21.49
C ALA A 25 -5.62 14.62 -20.82
N THR A 26 -5.04 13.66 -21.53
CA THR A 26 -4.73 12.32 -20.99
C THR A 26 -3.70 12.35 -19.86
N ARG A 27 -2.75 13.27 -19.88
CA ARG A 27 -1.74 13.42 -18.81
C ARG A 27 -2.37 13.91 -17.52
N GLN A 28 -3.27 14.88 -17.58
CA GLN A 28 -4.00 15.41 -16.41
C GLN A 28 -4.91 14.35 -15.79
N VAL A 29 -5.62 13.58 -16.61
CA VAL A 29 -6.48 12.48 -16.15
C VAL A 29 -5.67 11.39 -15.45
N ARG A 30 -4.51 11.00 -15.98
CA ARG A 30 -3.63 10.03 -15.32
C ARG A 30 -3.13 10.50 -13.98
N GLU A 31 -2.76 11.76 -13.86
CA GLU A 31 -2.31 12.33 -12.58
C GLU A 31 -3.46 12.43 -11.57
N ALA A 32 -4.64 12.84 -12.01
CA ALA A 32 -5.84 12.84 -11.17
C ALA A 32 -6.20 11.42 -10.68
N ALA A 33 -6.11 10.42 -11.56
CA ALA A 33 -6.33 9.02 -11.20
C ALA A 33 -5.31 8.51 -10.17
N ARG A 34 -4.02 8.85 -10.31
CA ARG A 34 -2.99 8.50 -9.31
C ARG A 34 -3.27 9.13 -7.95
N ARG A 35 -3.67 10.40 -7.91
CA ARG A 35 -4.04 11.08 -6.66
C ARG A 35 -5.27 10.45 -6.01
N ALA A 36 -6.29 10.13 -6.80
CA ALA A 36 -7.48 9.44 -6.30
C ALA A 36 -7.13 8.06 -5.71
N GLY A 37 -6.28 7.28 -6.38
CA GLY A 37 -5.79 6.00 -5.88
C GLY A 37 -5.01 6.14 -4.57
N CYS A 38 -4.10 7.13 -4.50
CA CYS A 38 -3.34 7.41 -3.28
C CYS A 38 -4.26 7.80 -2.11
N MET A 39 -5.24 8.69 -2.34
CA MET A 39 -6.19 9.08 -1.31
C MET A 39 -7.05 7.90 -0.84
N ASN A 40 -7.47 7.02 -1.75
CA ASN A 40 -8.20 5.81 -1.39
C ASN A 40 -7.35 4.87 -0.53
N ASN A 41 -6.07 4.67 -0.87
CA ASN A 41 -5.16 3.86 -0.06
C ASN A 41 -4.98 4.43 1.34
N ILE A 42 -4.75 5.75 1.47
CA ILE A 42 -4.64 6.41 2.79
C ILE A 42 -5.93 6.23 3.60
N ARG A 43 -7.09 6.35 2.95
CA ARG A 43 -8.38 6.13 3.61
C ARG A 43 -8.51 4.70 4.12
N ASN A 44 -8.13 3.70 3.32
CA ASN A 44 -8.17 2.28 3.72
C ASN A 44 -7.25 2.02 4.92
N TRP A 45 -6.05 2.58 4.93
CA TRP A 45 -5.15 2.49 6.08
C TRP A 45 -5.72 3.16 7.33
N GLY A 46 -6.38 4.33 7.18
CA GLY A 46 -7.08 5.00 8.29
C GLY A 46 -8.22 4.17 8.87
N LEU A 47 -9.02 3.55 8.01
CA LEU A 47 -10.08 2.62 8.45
C LEU A 47 -9.51 1.37 9.12
N GLY A 48 -8.41 0.81 8.58
CA GLY A 48 -7.70 -0.30 9.19
C GLY A 48 -7.21 0.03 10.61
N ALA A 49 -6.68 1.23 10.82
CA ALA A 49 -6.24 1.68 12.14
C ALA A 49 -7.41 1.80 13.14
N LEU A 50 -8.55 2.30 12.68
CA LEU A 50 -9.78 2.37 13.52
C LEU A 50 -10.31 0.98 13.87
N HIS A 51 -10.30 0.04 12.91
CA HIS A 51 -10.69 -1.34 13.17
C HIS A 51 -9.72 -2.03 14.15
N TYR A 52 -8.43 -1.78 14.01
CA TYR A 52 -7.42 -2.27 14.95
C TYR A 52 -7.67 -1.72 16.37
N GLU A 53 -7.91 -0.41 16.50
CA GLU A 53 -8.22 0.22 17.78
C GLU A 53 -9.49 -0.36 18.40
N ALA A 54 -10.55 -0.57 17.60
CA ALA A 54 -11.79 -1.16 18.09
C ALA A 54 -11.61 -2.60 18.60
N ALA A 55 -10.72 -3.38 17.97
CA ALA A 55 -10.45 -4.75 18.37
C ALA A 55 -9.50 -4.85 19.58
N ASN A 56 -8.48 -3.98 19.64
CA ASN A 56 -7.39 -4.08 20.63
C ASN A 56 -7.46 -3.01 21.73
N MET A 57 -8.39 -2.05 21.65
CA MET A 57 -8.53 -0.90 22.56
C MET A 57 -7.25 -0.04 22.66
N LYS A 58 -6.40 -0.10 21.66
CA LYS A 58 -5.14 0.66 21.55
C LYS A 58 -4.75 0.83 20.08
N LEU A 59 -4.03 1.89 19.78
CA LEU A 59 -3.47 2.10 18.43
C LEU A 59 -2.25 1.20 18.20
N PRO A 60 -1.98 0.83 16.92
CA PRO A 60 -0.79 0.07 16.58
C PRO A 60 0.48 0.84 16.97
N MET A 61 1.46 0.14 17.53
CA MET A 61 2.70 0.77 17.97
C MET A 61 3.56 1.13 16.76
N GLY A 62 4.04 2.38 16.71
CA GLY A 62 4.86 2.86 15.60
C GLY A 62 6.28 2.28 15.61
N VAL A 63 7.07 2.68 16.56
CA VAL A 63 8.48 2.29 16.71
C VAL A 63 8.83 2.27 18.19
N GLY A 64 9.48 1.20 18.64
CA GLY A 64 10.03 1.08 19.96
C GLY A 64 9.06 0.60 21.03
N VAL A 65 9.47 -0.38 21.80
CA VAL A 65 8.76 -0.92 22.95
C VAL A 65 9.64 -0.77 24.17
N LYS A 66 9.03 -0.40 25.28
CA LYS A 66 9.69 -0.53 26.57
C LYS A 66 9.70 -1.99 26.98
N ASN A 67 10.89 -2.53 27.24
CA ASN A 67 10.98 -3.75 28.02
C ASN A 67 10.68 -3.46 29.51
N GLU A 68 10.52 -4.49 30.30
CA GLU A 68 10.26 -4.37 31.77
C GLU A 68 11.34 -3.59 32.53
N ALA A 69 12.55 -3.47 31.95
CA ALA A 69 13.66 -2.68 32.50
C ALA A 69 13.58 -1.18 32.11
N GLY A 70 12.55 -0.76 31.38
CA GLY A 70 12.38 0.64 30.97
C GLY A 70 13.27 1.08 29.79
N VAL A 71 13.99 0.16 29.15
CA VAL A 71 14.83 0.42 27.99
C VAL A 71 13.95 0.38 26.74
N LEU A 72 14.08 1.41 25.90
CA LEU A 72 13.42 1.41 24.59
C LEU A 72 14.15 0.44 23.66
N GLN A 73 13.54 -0.69 23.36
CA GLN A 73 14.01 -1.55 22.27
C GLN A 73 13.28 -1.16 21.00
N ALA A 74 14.06 -0.95 19.94
CA ALA A 74 13.48 -0.70 18.62
C ALA A 74 12.72 -1.96 18.18
N ASN A 75 11.42 -1.82 17.93
CA ASN A 75 10.66 -2.87 17.27
C ASN A 75 11.18 -2.95 15.84
N PRO A 76 11.79 -4.07 15.40
CA PRO A 76 12.26 -4.23 14.03
C PRO A 76 11.12 -4.21 13.03
N VAL A 77 9.87 -4.33 13.50
CA VAL A 77 8.69 -4.37 12.64
C VAL A 77 7.84 -3.13 12.86
N SER A 78 7.51 -2.51 11.74
CA SER A 78 6.61 -1.36 11.72
C SER A 78 5.21 -1.75 12.21
N GLY A 79 4.55 -0.88 12.97
CA GLY A 79 3.14 -1.02 13.35
C GLY A 79 2.19 -1.18 12.16
N ILE A 80 2.63 -0.84 10.96
CA ILE A 80 1.89 -1.09 9.71
C ILE A 80 1.64 -2.58 9.51
N VAL A 81 2.57 -3.46 9.90
CA VAL A 81 2.41 -4.91 9.75
C VAL A 81 1.22 -5.40 10.56
N SER A 82 1.00 -4.86 11.76
CA SER A 82 -0.15 -5.22 12.59
C SER A 82 -1.50 -4.76 12.01
N LEU A 83 -1.48 -3.82 11.05
CA LEU A 83 -2.68 -3.37 10.36
C LEU A 83 -3.03 -4.21 9.12
N LEU A 84 -2.12 -5.04 8.61
CA LEU A 84 -2.33 -5.83 7.40
C LEU A 84 -3.62 -6.66 7.41
N PRO A 85 -3.98 -7.37 8.51
CA PRO A 85 -5.23 -8.12 8.58
C PRO A 85 -6.48 -7.24 8.46
N PHE A 86 -6.38 -5.96 8.85
CA PHE A 86 -7.49 -5.02 8.87
C PHE A 86 -7.64 -4.21 7.57
N VAL A 87 -6.71 -4.38 6.62
CA VAL A 87 -6.74 -3.75 5.28
C VAL A 87 -6.78 -4.79 4.15
N ASP A 88 -7.39 -5.94 4.39
CA ASP A 88 -7.52 -7.06 3.44
C ASP A 88 -6.17 -7.65 2.95
N GLN A 89 -5.11 -7.45 3.70
CA GLN A 89 -3.77 -7.98 3.42
C GLN A 89 -3.34 -9.07 4.41
N GLY A 90 -4.29 -9.85 4.91
CA GLY A 90 -4.03 -10.95 5.86
C GLY A 90 -3.03 -11.97 5.33
N TYR A 91 -3.04 -12.24 4.02
CA TYR A 91 -2.05 -13.13 3.40
C TYR A 91 -0.61 -12.64 3.61
N LEU A 92 -0.35 -11.34 3.42
CA LEU A 92 0.97 -10.77 3.66
C LEU A 92 1.37 -10.82 5.14
N TYR A 93 0.40 -10.64 6.03
CA TYR A 93 0.63 -10.81 7.46
C TYR A 93 1.06 -12.24 7.79
N ASP A 94 0.35 -13.24 7.29
CA ASP A 94 0.67 -14.65 7.48
C ASP A 94 2.04 -15.02 6.90
N GLU A 95 2.41 -14.46 5.75
CA GLU A 95 3.72 -14.67 5.14
C GLU A 95 4.86 -14.06 5.98
N ILE A 96 4.64 -12.88 6.58
CA ILE A 96 5.60 -12.23 7.47
C ILE A 96 5.66 -12.93 8.83
N ALA A 97 4.52 -13.41 9.35
CA ALA A 97 4.41 -14.07 10.64
C ALA A 97 4.94 -15.50 10.63
N ASN A 98 4.89 -16.18 9.49
CA ASN A 98 5.39 -17.54 9.34
C ASN A 98 6.86 -17.56 8.91
N THR A 99 7.56 -18.62 9.29
CA THR A 99 8.93 -18.88 8.84
C THR A 99 8.95 -18.98 7.32
N SER A 100 9.70 -18.11 6.66
CA SER A 100 9.83 -18.10 5.21
C SER A 100 11.20 -18.65 4.79
N VAL A 101 11.19 -19.55 3.79
CA VAL A 101 12.41 -20.05 3.15
C VAL A 101 12.64 -19.24 1.88
N ILE A 102 13.62 -18.36 1.90
CA ILE A 102 14.01 -17.56 0.73
C ILE A 102 15.38 -18.03 0.26
N ASN A 103 15.46 -18.46 -0.99
CA ASN A 103 16.71 -18.98 -1.60
C ASN A 103 17.40 -20.09 -0.79
N GLY A 104 16.62 -20.97 -0.14
CA GLY A 104 17.16 -22.06 0.65
C GLY A 104 17.66 -21.66 2.05
N THR A 105 17.51 -20.41 2.45
CA THR A 105 17.78 -19.95 3.81
C THR A 105 16.47 -19.77 4.54
N GLU A 106 16.35 -20.44 5.70
CA GLU A 106 15.18 -20.34 6.57
C GLU A 106 15.30 -19.07 7.43
N TYR A 107 14.35 -18.17 7.26
CA TYR A 107 14.22 -16.98 8.10
C TYR A 107 13.23 -17.27 9.22
N PRO A 108 13.59 -17.01 10.47
CA PRO A 108 12.70 -17.23 11.60
C PRO A 108 11.42 -16.42 11.44
N ALA A 109 10.31 -17.01 11.88
CA ALA A 109 9.06 -16.29 11.94
C ALA A 109 9.25 -14.95 12.71
N PHE A 110 8.59 -13.92 12.25
CA PHE A 110 8.59 -12.61 12.86
C PHE A 110 8.35 -12.67 14.38
N GLU A 111 7.42 -13.52 14.83
CA GLU A 111 7.15 -13.73 16.26
C GLU A 111 8.30 -14.40 17.00
N ALA A 112 9.00 -15.35 16.37
CA ALA A 112 10.15 -16.00 16.97
C ALA A 112 11.34 -15.04 17.13
N ALA A 113 11.61 -14.20 16.13
CA ALA A 113 12.65 -13.18 16.20
C ALA A 113 12.35 -12.13 17.29
N LEU A 114 11.08 -11.83 17.53
CA LEU A 114 10.65 -10.91 18.60
C LEU A 114 10.65 -11.56 19.97
N SER A 115 10.28 -12.83 20.10
CA SER A 115 10.30 -13.55 21.36
C SER A 115 11.72 -13.80 21.86
N ASP A 116 12.67 -14.04 20.95
CA ASP A 116 14.10 -14.21 21.27
C ASP A 116 14.72 -12.90 21.79
N ALA A 117 14.19 -11.76 21.38
CA ALA A 117 14.55 -10.44 21.90
C ALA A 117 13.80 -10.05 23.21
N GLY A 118 13.03 -10.98 23.80
CA GLY A 118 12.21 -10.69 24.99
C GLY A 118 10.99 -9.81 24.73
N TYR A 119 10.55 -9.74 23.48
CA TYR A 119 9.44 -8.93 23.03
C TYR A 119 8.19 -9.77 22.80
N THR A 120 7.13 -9.51 23.56
CA THR A 120 5.81 -10.11 23.34
C THR A 120 4.86 -9.02 22.81
N PRO A 121 4.69 -8.89 21.51
CA PRO A 121 3.99 -7.76 20.91
C PRO A 121 2.48 -7.71 21.21
N TRP A 122 1.89 -8.84 21.63
CA TRP A 122 0.45 -8.98 21.62
C TRP A 122 -0.22 -9.24 22.98
N THR A 123 0.55 -9.31 24.05
CA THR A 123 0.04 -9.70 25.38
C THR A 123 -0.04 -8.58 26.41
N GLN A 124 0.06 -7.30 25.98
CA GLN A 124 -0.12 -6.16 26.89
C GLN A 124 -1.23 -5.24 26.45
#